data_e3dc93ed11ff21d91f14b1e8c4bf2178
#
_entry.id   e3dc93ed11ff21d91f14b1e8c4bf2178
#
_cell.length_a   1.000
_cell.length_b   1.000
_cell.length_c   1.000
_cell.angle_alpha   90.00
_cell.angle_beta   90.00
_cell.angle_gamma   90.00
#
_symmetry.space_group_name_H-M   'P 1'
#
loop_
_entity.id
_entity.type
_entity.pdbx_description
1 polymer ?
#
loop_
_entity_poly.entity_id
_entity_poly.type
_entity_poly.pdbx_seq_one_letter_code
_entity_poly.pdbx_strand_id
1 'polypeptide(L)'
;NIVPYYLPGVKIQVFHGYAAEKKDHWIIRRYFDTYFTQGPYFTSHFEALAKKYGDFEVLETGWPKQDWIKANLHKYDADREKLLKESGKETLILYAPTFSPKLTSLPYIKEELGKLAKERNALVVMKFHPLTRQEWVDEYREWAANKKDVLFIDKGENVTKYQLMADTLISDTSSTIYEFLLLSRPVITLGTISKDIYWENITEPGQLIAAYDHALTDPEAIAKRQWIVDNYDPYLDGNVCQRMLDGAEDYIRRHGVPKKRKLNLWRKYTSIKTFGRIKKG
;
A
#
# COMPACT_ATOMS: atom_id res chain seq x y z
N ASN A 1 -7.76 5.51 -14.96
CA ASN A 1 -7.78 4.30 -15.80
C ASN A 1 -8.77 4.50 -16.94
N ILE A 2 -8.38 4.10 -18.16
CA ILE A 2 -9.19 4.10 -19.37
C ILE A 2 -9.26 2.66 -19.83
N VAL A 3 -10.46 2.19 -20.19
CA VAL A 3 -10.67 0.84 -20.74
C VAL A 3 -11.34 0.95 -22.11
N PRO A 4 -11.11 0.00 -23.02
CA PRO A 4 -11.82 -0.05 -24.28
C PRO A 4 -13.34 -0.14 -24.04
N TYR A 5 -14.11 0.83 -24.55
CA TYR A 5 -15.56 0.91 -24.31
C TYR A 5 -16.35 -0.26 -24.94
N TYR A 6 -15.77 -0.90 -25.92
CA TYR A 6 -16.38 -1.97 -26.71
C TYR A 6 -16.14 -3.39 -26.16
N LEU A 7 -15.33 -3.57 -25.13
CA LEU A 7 -15.10 -4.90 -24.56
C LEU A 7 -16.42 -5.46 -24.02
N PRO A 8 -16.80 -6.69 -24.45
CA PRO A 8 -17.95 -7.39 -23.90
C PRO A 8 -17.65 -7.88 -22.46
N GLY A 9 -18.65 -8.48 -21.84
CA GLY A 9 -18.53 -9.08 -20.51
C GLY A 9 -18.87 -8.11 -19.38
N VAL A 10 -18.93 -8.66 -18.17
CA VAL A 10 -19.05 -7.90 -16.92
C VAL A 10 -17.74 -7.17 -16.66
N LYS A 11 -17.81 -5.90 -16.30
CA LYS A 11 -16.65 -5.08 -15.98
C LYS A 11 -16.56 -4.85 -14.49
N ILE A 12 -15.51 -5.37 -13.90
CA ILE A 12 -15.25 -5.31 -12.47
C ILE A 12 -14.10 -4.34 -12.22
N GLN A 13 -14.28 -3.37 -11.31
CA GLN A 13 -13.20 -2.54 -10.81
C GLN A 13 -12.54 -3.24 -9.64
N VAL A 14 -11.26 -3.54 -9.78
CA VAL A 14 -10.36 -3.97 -8.70
C VAL A 14 -9.34 -2.87 -8.45
N PHE A 15 -8.97 -2.67 -7.20
CA PHE A 15 -8.00 -1.63 -6.82
C PHE A 15 -6.59 -2.21 -6.72
N HIS A 16 -5.58 -1.37 -6.94
CA HIS A 16 -4.16 -1.77 -6.90
C HIS A 16 -3.45 -1.39 -5.60
N GLY A 17 -4.20 -0.96 -4.58
CA GLY A 17 -3.69 -0.57 -3.28
C GLY A 17 -4.67 0.32 -2.52
N TYR A 18 -4.23 0.82 -1.38
CA TYR A 18 -5.00 1.64 -0.45
C TYR A 18 -4.63 3.11 -0.67
N ALA A 19 -5.49 3.87 -1.29
CA ALA A 19 -5.24 5.26 -1.66
C ALA A 19 -6.43 6.15 -1.27
N ALA A 20 -6.92 5.99 -0.03
CA ALA A 20 -8.09 6.68 0.50
C ALA A 20 -7.95 8.21 0.44
N GLU A 21 -6.74 8.73 0.64
CA GLU A 21 -6.43 10.17 0.59
C GLU A 21 -6.42 10.76 -0.83
N LYS A 22 -6.37 9.93 -1.87
CA LYS A 22 -6.32 10.38 -3.27
C LYS A 22 -7.73 10.58 -3.83
N LYS A 23 -8.06 11.80 -4.23
CA LYS A 23 -9.35 12.14 -4.85
C LYS A 23 -9.70 11.23 -6.03
N ASP A 24 -8.72 10.82 -6.82
CA ASP A 24 -8.91 9.95 -7.98
C ASP A 24 -9.41 8.54 -7.64
N HIS A 25 -9.20 8.08 -6.40
CA HIS A 25 -9.69 6.80 -5.91
C HIS A 25 -11.21 6.74 -5.93
N TRP A 26 -11.88 7.84 -5.60
CA TRP A 26 -13.33 7.95 -5.44
C TRP A 26 -14.08 8.35 -6.70
N ILE A 27 -13.38 8.56 -7.83
CA ILE A 27 -14.02 8.98 -9.08
C ILE A 27 -14.74 7.81 -9.75
N ILE A 28 -16.07 7.89 -9.82
CA ILE A 28 -16.89 6.93 -10.58
C ILE A 28 -16.79 7.22 -12.07
N ARG A 29 -16.16 6.28 -12.77
CA ARG A 29 -15.87 6.41 -14.21
C ARG A 29 -16.96 5.85 -15.13
N ARG A 30 -18.00 5.19 -14.55
CA ARG A 30 -19.14 4.60 -15.26
C ARG A 30 -18.77 3.61 -16.37
N TYR A 31 -17.66 2.88 -16.17
CA TYR A 31 -17.27 1.77 -17.03
C TYR A 31 -17.57 0.42 -16.42
N PHE A 32 -17.67 0.40 -15.09
CA PHE A 32 -17.70 -0.82 -14.31
C PHE A 32 -19.13 -1.12 -13.86
N ASP A 33 -19.48 -2.38 -13.91
CA ASP A 33 -20.79 -2.88 -13.47
C ASP A 33 -20.78 -3.16 -11.97
N THR A 34 -19.60 -3.51 -11.43
CA THR A 34 -19.40 -3.70 -9.99
C THR A 34 -18.00 -3.25 -9.56
N TYR A 35 -17.89 -2.83 -8.32
CA TYR A 35 -16.65 -2.43 -7.64
C TYR A 35 -16.36 -3.43 -6.54
N PHE A 36 -15.22 -4.12 -6.61
CA PHE A 36 -14.73 -4.99 -5.57
C PHE A 36 -13.84 -4.18 -4.64
N THR A 37 -14.28 -4.02 -3.40
CA THR A 37 -13.65 -3.15 -2.41
C THR A 37 -12.82 -3.94 -1.42
N GLN A 38 -11.85 -3.25 -0.78
CA GLN A 38 -10.86 -3.90 0.08
C GLN A 38 -11.42 -4.23 1.46
N GLY A 39 -12.18 -3.33 2.07
CA GLY A 39 -12.73 -3.52 3.40
C GLY A 39 -13.83 -2.50 3.74
N PRO A 40 -14.38 -2.54 4.96
CA PRO A 40 -15.55 -1.76 5.38
C PRO A 40 -15.46 -0.26 5.10
N TYR A 41 -14.27 0.34 5.30
CA TYR A 41 -14.05 1.76 5.04
C TYR A 41 -14.29 2.12 3.56
N PHE A 42 -13.74 1.34 2.63
CA PHE A 42 -13.92 1.55 1.20
C PHE A 42 -15.32 1.19 0.75
N THR A 43 -15.85 0.09 1.26
CA THR A 43 -17.19 -0.41 0.95
C THR A 43 -18.25 0.63 1.24
N SER A 44 -18.28 1.20 2.44
CA SER A 44 -19.26 2.20 2.85
C SER A 44 -19.24 3.45 1.95
N HIS A 45 -18.05 3.91 1.54
CA HIS A 45 -17.91 5.04 0.63
C HIS A 45 -18.41 4.71 -0.78
N PHE A 46 -18.07 3.54 -1.33
CA PHE A 46 -18.53 3.14 -2.67
C PHE A 46 -20.01 2.82 -2.69
N GLU A 47 -20.61 2.29 -1.61
CA GLU A 47 -22.06 2.10 -1.49
C GLU A 47 -22.82 3.43 -1.53
N ALA A 48 -22.31 4.46 -0.82
CA ALA A 48 -22.88 5.80 -0.91
C ALA A 48 -22.85 6.36 -2.35
N LEU A 49 -21.75 6.10 -3.08
CA LEU A 49 -21.64 6.47 -4.49
C LEU A 49 -22.55 5.62 -5.38
N ALA A 50 -22.68 4.31 -5.12
CA ALA A 50 -23.59 3.42 -5.85
C ALA A 50 -25.04 3.88 -5.69
N LYS A 51 -25.46 4.22 -4.48
CA LYS A 51 -26.79 4.80 -4.20
C LYS A 51 -27.03 6.10 -4.97
N LYS A 52 -26.00 6.96 -5.06
CA LYS A 52 -26.09 8.23 -5.78
C LYS A 52 -26.19 8.06 -7.29
N TYR A 53 -25.42 7.14 -7.87
CA TYR A 53 -25.34 6.97 -9.33
C TYR A 53 -26.31 5.93 -9.90
N GLY A 54 -26.62 4.87 -9.14
CA GLY A 54 -27.61 3.84 -9.47
C GLY A 54 -27.26 3.00 -10.70
N ASP A 55 -25.97 2.84 -11.02
CA ASP A 55 -25.53 2.15 -12.23
C ASP A 55 -24.38 1.15 -12.01
N PHE A 56 -24.06 0.84 -10.77
CA PHE A 56 -23.10 -0.20 -10.40
C PHE A 56 -23.42 -0.75 -9.01
N GLU A 57 -22.89 -1.92 -8.71
CA GLU A 57 -22.93 -2.55 -7.40
C GLU A 57 -21.57 -2.49 -6.70
N VAL A 58 -21.57 -2.75 -5.40
CA VAL A 58 -20.35 -2.85 -4.58
C VAL A 58 -20.33 -4.20 -3.90
N LEU A 59 -19.18 -4.84 -3.89
CA LEU A 59 -18.94 -6.06 -3.17
C LEU A 59 -17.62 -5.96 -2.40
N GLU A 60 -17.67 -6.19 -1.11
CA GLU A 60 -16.48 -6.27 -0.28
C GLU A 60 -15.80 -7.61 -0.44
N THR A 61 -14.56 -7.62 -0.88
CA THR A 61 -13.83 -8.87 -1.18
C THR A 61 -12.47 -8.97 -0.49
N GLY A 62 -11.88 -7.84 -0.14
CA GLY A 62 -10.45 -7.74 0.17
C GLY A 62 -9.61 -7.38 -1.07
N TRP A 63 -8.32 -7.20 -0.86
CA TRP A 63 -7.35 -6.94 -1.93
C TRP A 63 -6.58 -8.22 -2.30
N PRO A 64 -6.49 -8.61 -3.59
CA PRO A 64 -5.91 -9.91 -4.00
C PRO A 64 -4.48 -10.15 -3.51
N LYS A 65 -3.71 -9.08 -3.27
CA LYS A 65 -2.35 -9.20 -2.72
C LYS A 65 -2.33 -9.81 -1.32
N GLN A 66 -3.44 -9.73 -0.56
CA GLN A 66 -3.53 -10.34 0.78
C GLN A 66 -3.42 -11.86 0.74
N ASP A 67 -3.95 -12.51 -0.30
CA ASP A 67 -3.78 -13.96 -0.47
C ASP A 67 -2.31 -14.33 -0.66
N TRP A 68 -1.59 -13.54 -1.49
CA TRP A 68 -0.16 -13.75 -1.67
C TRP A 68 0.62 -13.48 -0.37
N ILE A 69 0.28 -12.41 0.36
CA ILE A 69 0.89 -12.09 1.66
C ILE A 69 0.66 -13.23 2.63
N LYS A 70 -0.58 -13.71 2.77
CA LYS A 70 -0.92 -14.84 3.65
C LYS A 70 -0.09 -16.09 3.35
N ALA A 71 0.01 -16.44 2.07
CA ALA A 71 0.77 -17.62 1.63
C ALA A 71 2.29 -17.47 1.83
N ASN A 72 2.80 -16.25 2.01
CA ASN A 72 4.23 -15.95 2.08
C ASN A 72 4.67 -15.27 3.38
N LEU A 73 3.83 -15.23 4.42
CA LEU A 73 4.14 -14.55 5.69
C LEU A 73 5.49 -14.96 6.28
N HIS A 74 5.82 -16.24 6.21
CA HIS A 74 7.04 -16.83 6.80
C HIS A 74 8.13 -17.16 5.76
N LYS A 75 7.91 -16.76 4.51
CA LYS A 75 8.82 -17.09 3.40
C LYS A 75 10.24 -16.59 3.60
N TYR A 76 10.40 -15.50 4.31
CA TYR A 76 11.69 -14.81 4.47
C TYR A 76 12.20 -14.84 5.92
N ASP A 77 11.66 -15.70 6.79
CA ASP A 77 12.09 -15.81 8.18
C ASP A 77 13.57 -16.19 8.29
N ALA A 78 14.03 -17.15 7.49
CA ALA A 78 15.44 -17.53 7.45
C ALA A 78 16.36 -16.39 6.96
N ASP A 79 15.92 -15.60 5.98
CA ASP A 79 16.66 -14.42 5.51
C ASP A 79 16.75 -13.36 6.63
N ARG A 80 15.63 -13.14 7.34
CA ARG A 80 15.57 -12.23 8.49
C ARG A 80 16.52 -12.66 9.60
N GLU A 81 16.46 -13.92 10.03
CA GLU A 81 17.33 -14.48 11.07
C GLU A 81 18.81 -14.34 10.68
N LYS A 82 19.16 -14.63 9.44
CA LYS A 82 20.51 -14.45 8.91
C LYS A 82 20.98 -13.01 9.04
N LEU A 83 20.18 -12.04 8.58
CA LEU A 83 20.52 -10.61 8.66
C LEU A 83 20.70 -10.13 10.10
N LEU A 84 19.83 -10.52 11.02
CA LEU A 84 19.92 -10.17 12.43
C LEU A 84 21.15 -10.79 13.09
N LYS A 85 21.44 -12.05 12.80
CA LYS A 85 22.65 -12.74 13.31
C LYS A 85 23.94 -12.10 12.80
N GLU A 86 24.02 -11.78 11.50
CA GLU A 86 25.20 -11.17 10.88
C GLU A 86 25.46 -9.74 11.39
N SER A 87 24.39 -8.98 11.65
CA SER A 87 24.50 -7.63 12.21
C SER A 87 24.66 -7.60 13.74
N GLY A 88 24.34 -8.69 14.43
CA GLY A 88 24.28 -8.74 15.89
C GLY A 88 23.14 -7.94 16.49
N LYS A 89 22.02 -7.79 15.74
CA LYS A 89 20.85 -7.00 16.11
C LYS A 89 19.65 -7.89 16.46
N GLU A 90 18.67 -7.32 17.17
CA GLU A 90 17.49 -8.05 17.65
C GLU A 90 16.24 -7.74 16.83
N THR A 91 16.15 -6.53 16.27
CA THR A 91 14.97 -6.06 15.51
C THR A 91 15.39 -5.54 14.14
N LEU A 92 14.46 -5.61 13.18
CA LEU A 92 14.64 -5.12 11.83
C LEU A 92 13.67 -3.97 11.54
N ILE A 93 14.21 -2.82 11.22
CA ILE A 93 13.44 -1.63 10.86
C ILE A 93 13.61 -1.41 9.36
N LEU A 94 12.49 -1.30 8.62
CA LEU A 94 12.50 -0.93 7.22
C LEU A 94 12.37 0.58 7.08
N TYR A 95 13.31 1.23 6.42
CA TYR A 95 13.17 2.60 5.95
C TYR A 95 12.87 2.60 4.46
N ALA A 96 11.66 3.01 4.09
CA ALA A 96 11.18 3.03 2.71
C ALA A 96 10.53 4.37 2.34
N PRO A 97 11.34 5.39 2.01
CA PRO A 97 10.84 6.73 1.69
C PRO A 97 10.21 6.81 0.29
N THR A 98 9.38 7.85 0.07
CA THR A 98 8.91 8.19 -1.27
C THR A 98 10.04 8.77 -2.12
N PHE A 99 9.90 8.67 -3.44
CA PHE A 99 10.86 9.24 -4.40
C PHE A 99 10.60 10.71 -4.72
N SER A 100 9.45 11.25 -4.32
CA SER A 100 9.06 12.63 -4.63
C SER A 100 9.95 13.63 -3.88
N PRO A 101 10.71 14.51 -4.57
CA PRO A 101 11.64 15.43 -3.90
C PRO A 101 11.03 16.39 -2.90
N LYS A 102 9.72 16.67 -3.03
CA LYS A 102 8.98 17.57 -2.14
C LYS A 102 8.39 16.89 -0.90
N LEU A 103 8.35 15.57 -0.90
CA LEU A 103 7.65 14.78 0.11
C LEU A 103 8.57 13.81 0.84
N THR A 104 9.78 13.60 0.30
CA THR A 104 10.72 12.63 0.86
C THR A 104 11.41 13.15 2.10
N SER A 105 11.59 12.26 3.07
CA SER A 105 12.36 12.48 4.29
C SER A 105 13.89 12.34 4.11
N LEU A 106 14.34 11.88 2.93
CA LEU A 106 15.77 11.59 2.65
C LEU A 106 16.76 12.69 3.06
N PRO A 107 16.49 14.00 2.81
CA PRO A 107 17.45 15.04 3.15
C PRO A 107 17.70 15.23 4.66
N TYR A 108 16.83 14.69 5.52
CA TYR A 108 16.78 15.12 6.92
C TYR A 108 16.99 14.00 7.94
N ILE A 109 16.71 12.74 7.60
CA ILE A 109 16.50 11.66 8.59
C ILE A 109 17.74 10.76 8.81
N LYS A 110 18.74 10.85 7.94
CA LYS A 110 19.87 9.90 7.88
C LYS A 110 20.57 9.67 9.23
N GLU A 111 20.91 10.74 9.92
CA GLU A 111 21.61 10.65 11.20
C GLU A 111 20.72 10.07 12.31
N GLU A 112 19.42 10.41 12.30
CA GLU A 112 18.48 9.88 13.30
C GLU A 112 18.21 8.39 13.09
N LEU A 113 18.22 7.88 11.85
CA LEU A 113 18.20 6.44 11.57
C LEU A 113 19.42 5.72 12.18
N GLY A 114 20.59 6.33 12.08
CA GLY A 114 21.80 5.77 12.68
C GLY A 114 21.79 5.79 14.21
N LYS A 115 21.23 6.84 14.83
CA LYS A 115 21.04 6.89 16.29
C LYS A 115 20.04 5.83 16.74
N LEU A 116 18.88 5.74 16.09
CA LEU A 116 17.86 4.73 16.38
C LEU A 116 18.41 3.31 16.31
N ALA A 117 19.16 2.99 15.25
CA ALA A 117 19.79 1.68 15.06
C ALA A 117 20.69 1.28 16.22
N LYS A 118 21.45 2.24 16.78
CA LYS A 118 22.35 2.02 17.93
C LYS A 118 21.57 1.92 19.23
N GLU A 119 20.69 2.89 19.51
CA GLU A 119 20.02 3.02 20.80
C GLU A 119 18.94 1.95 21.03
N ARG A 120 18.38 1.38 19.97
CA ARG A 120 17.35 0.33 20.05
C ARG A 120 17.80 -1.04 19.58
N ASN A 121 19.12 -1.24 19.46
CA ASN A 121 19.71 -2.50 19.02
C ASN A 121 19.06 -3.06 17.75
N ALA A 122 18.78 -2.18 16.79
CA ALA A 122 18.06 -2.49 15.56
C ALA A 122 18.96 -2.50 14.32
N LEU A 123 18.64 -3.34 13.34
CA LEU A 123 19.16 -3.25 11.98
C LEU A 123 18.20 -2.39 11.15
N VAL A 124 18.65 -1.24 10.67
CA VAL A 124 17.89 -0.40 9.74
C VAL A 124 18.19 -0.83 8.31
N VAL A 125 17.20 -1.40 7.64
CA VAL A 125 17.25 -1.79 6.22
C VAL A 125 16.64 -0.66 5.38
N MET A 126 17.43 -0.10 4.49
CA MET A 126 17.01 1.03 3.65
C MET A 126 16.69 0.55 2.25
N LYS A 127 15.43 0.65 1.83
CA LYS A 127 14.94 0.24 0.52
C LYS A 127 14.26 1.39 -0.20
N PHE A 128 14.95 1.96 -1.17
CA PHE A 128 14.46 3.12 -1.90
C PHE A 128 13.60 2.73 -3.10
N HIS A 129 12.70 3.64 -3.47
CA HIS A 129 11.88 3.49 -4.66
C HIS A 129 12.76 3.51 -5.93
N PRO A 130 12.44 2.74 -6.99
CA PRO A 130 13.23 2.74 -8.23
C PRO A 130 13.45 4.12 -8.87
N LEU A 131 12.50 5.04 -8.69
CA LEU A 131 12.55 6.41 -9.22
C LEU A 131 13.28 7.41 -8.28
N THR A 132 13.85 6.95 -7.16
CA THR A 132 14.64 7.82 -6.28
C THR A 132 15.86 8.35 -7.04
N ARG A 133 16.19 9.63 -6.85
CA ARG A 133 17.33 10.29 -7.46
C ARG A 133 18.63 9.56 -7.13
N GLN A 134 19.53 9.47 -8.11
CA GLN A 134 20.75 8.71 -7.97
C GLN A 134 21.69 9.30 -6.91
N GLU A 135 21.71 10.62 -6.75
CA GLU A 135 22.55 11.31 -5.75
C GLU A 135 22.22 10.80 -4.33
N TRP A 136 20.92 10.65 -3.98
CA TRP A 136 20.51 10.12 -2.68
C TRP A 136 20.85 8.65 -2.52
N VAL A 137 20.74 7.88 -3.60
CA VAL A 137 21.11 6.45 -3.59
C VAL A 137 22.59 6.29 -3.27
N ASP A 138 23.44 7.07 -3.93
CA ASP A 138 24.89 6.99 -3.76
C ASP A 138 25.30 7.49 -2.38
N GLU A 139 24.73 8.60 -1.91
CA GLU A 139 24.96 9.16 -0.57
C GLU A 139 24.62 8.14 0.55
N TYR A 140 23.45 7.52 0.49
CA TYR A 140 23.02 6.56 1.51
C TYR A 140 23.75 5.23 1.43
N ARG A 141 24.12 4.77 0.23
CA ARG A 141 24.95 3.59 0.04
C ARG A 141 26.35 3.80 0.65
N GLU A 142 26.99 4.95 0.40
CA GLU A 142 28.28 5.30 0.98
C GLU A 142 28.20 5.42 2.50
N TRP A 143 27.16 6.10 3.02
CA TRP A 143 26.92 6.26 4.43
C TRP A 143 26.74 4.91 5.16
N ALA A 144 26.13 3.92 4.51
CA ALA A 144 25.92 2.57 5.06
C ALA A 144 27.15 1.66 4.97
N ALA A 145 28.07 1.89 4.02
CA ALA A 145 29.10 0.93 3.61
C ALA A 145 29.98 0.38 4.75
N ASN A 146 30.22 1.18 5.80
CA ASN A 146 31.06 0.80 6.93
C ASN A 146 30.29 0.66 8.26
N LYS A 147 28.97 0.48 8.20
CA LYS A 147 28.11 0.35 9.37
C LYS A 147 27.51 -1.07 9.42
N LYS A 148 27.50 -1.66 10.63
CA LYS A 148 26.88 -2.98 10.86
C LYS A 148 25.39 -2.90 11.18
N ASP A 149 24.93 -1.73 11.59
CA ASP A 149 23.57 -1.46 12.05
C ASP A 149 22.66 -0.84 11.00
N VAL A 150 23.19 -0.60 9.79
CA VAL A 150 22.40 -0.14 8.63
C VAL A 150 22.77 -0.94 7.37
N LEU A 151 21.76 -1.27 6.57
CA LEU A 151 21.93 -2.04 5.34
C LEU A 151 21.21 -1.32 4.19
N PHE A 152 21.94 -1.00 3.15
CA PHE A 152 21.36 -0.41 1.93
C PHE A 152 21.02 -1.52 0.92
N ILE A 153 19.77 -1.52 0.45
CA ILE A 153 19.26 -2.51 -0.51
C ILE A 153 19.13 -1.88 -1.89
N ASP A 154 19.57 -2.58 -2.91
CA ASP A 154 19.47 -2.13 -4.29
C ASP A 154 18.04 -1.91 -4.75
N LYS A 155 17.85 -0.93 -5.65
CA LYS A 155 16.53 -0.52 -6.17
C LYS A 155 15.75 -1.67 -6.84
N GLY A 156 16.44 -2.65 -7.44
CA GLY A 156 15.84 -3.79 -8.13
C GLY A 156 15.16 -4.81 -7.22
N GLU A 157 15.52 -4.84 -5.93
CA GLU A 157 14.93 -5.77 -4.97
C GLU A 157 13.44 -5.46 -4.68
N ASN A 158 12.68 -6.51 -4.36
CA ASN A 158 11.27 -6.36 -4.05
C ASN A 158 11.07 -5.85 -2.61
N VAL A 159 10.44 -4.68 -2.46
CA VAL A 159 10.15 -4.08 -1.14
C VAL A 159 9.30 -4.99 -0.26
N THR A 160 8.39 -5.78 -0.82
CA THR A 160 7.51 -6.68 -0.06
C THR A 160 8.30 -7.73 0.74
N LYS A 161 9.45 -8.19 0.23
CA LYS A 161 10.38 -9.05 1.00
C LYS A 161 10.74 -8.40 2.34
N TYR A 162 11.18 -7.15 2.29
CA TYR A 162 11.62 -6.40 3.47
C TYR A 162 10.46 -5.97 4.37
N GLN A 163 9.27 -5.70 3.79
CA GLN A 163 8.05 -5.50 4.58
C GLN A 163 7.71 -6.74 5.41
N LEU A 164 7.80 -7.94 4.85
CA LEU A 164 7.50 -9.17 5.58
C LEU A 164 8.53 -9.47 6.68
N MET A 165 9.79 -9.09 6.48
CA MET A 165 10.87 -9.28 7.48
C MET A 165 10.89 -8.22 8.59
N ALA A 166 10.44 -6.99 8.32
CA ALA A 166 10.61 -5.86 9.24
C ALA A 166 9.61 -5.89 10.40
N ASP A 167 10.04 -5.45 11.57
CA ASP A 167 9.21 -5.28 12.75
C ASP A 167 8.54 -3.89 12.77
N THR A 168 9.17 -2.88 12.17
CA THR A 168 8.70 -1.49 12.10
C THR A 168 9.01 -0.90 10.73
N LEU A 169 8.11 -0.04 10.22
CA LEU A 169 8.34 0.77 9.02
C LEU A 169 8.57 2.23 9.39
N ILE A 170 9.62 2.82 8.85
CA ILE A 170 9.82 4.28 8.81
C ILE A 170 9.65 4.74 7.36
N SER A 171 8.82 5.77 7.15
CA SER A 171 8.52 6.30 5.82
C SER A 171 8.18 7.80 5.90
N ASP A 172 7.52 8.30 4.86
CA ASP A 172 7.04 9.68 4.76
C ASP A 172 5.63 9.72 4.14
N THR A 173 5.52 9.69 2.81
CA THR A 173 4.23 9.69 2.10
C THR A 173 4.22 8.59 1.03
N SER A 174 3.74 7.41 1.39
CA SER A 174 3.79 6.24 0.52
C SER A 174 2.60 5.30 0.77
N SER A 175 2.12 4.63 -0.28
CA SER A 175 1.12 3.55 -0.16
C SER A 175 1.65 2.34 0.62
N THR A 176 2.95 2.18 0.72
CA THR A 176 3.64 1.16 1.51
C THR A 176 3.24 1.20 2.99
N ILE A 177 2.86 2.38 3.51
CA ILE A 177 2.39 2.59 4.87
C ILE A 177 1.18 1.70 5.18
N TYR A 178 0.14 1.79 4.35
CA TYR A 178 -1.08 0.99 4.56
C TYR A 178 -0.81 -0.51 4.41
N GLU A 179 -0.01 -0.90 3.44
CA GLU A 179 0.38 -2.31 3.25
C GLU A 179 1.09 -2.87 4.47
N PHE A 180 1.91 -2.06 5.14
CA PHE A 180 2.63 -2.47 6.33
C PHE A 180 1.74 -2.48 7.58
N LEU A 181 0.86 -1.49 7.75
CA LEU A 181 -0.12 -1.44 8.84
C LEU A 181 -1.04 -2.67 8.84
N LEU A 182 -1.40 -3.19 7.66
CA LEU A 182 -2.21 -4.40 7.52
C LEU A 182 -1.49 -5.69 7.98
N LEU A 183 -0.17 -5.65 8.19
CA LEU A 183 0.56 -6.69 8.89
C LEU A 183 0.46 -6.55 10.43
N SER A 184 -0.35 -5.61 10.92
CA SER A 184 -0.48 -5.24 12.34
C SER A 184 0.84 -4.78 12.98
N ARG A 185 1.74 -4.17 12.19
CA ARG A 185 3.07 -3.70 12.62
C ARG A 185 3.14 -2.17 12.65
N PRO A 186 3.93 -1.57 13.57
CA PRO A 186 4.01 -0.13 13.75
C PRO A 186 4.64 0.58 12.55
N VAL A 187 4.11 1.78 12.26
CA VAL A 187 4.63 2.70 11.25
C VAL A 187 4.92 4.04 11.89
N ILE A 188 6.04 4.65 11.49
CA ILE A 188 6.39 6.03 11.81
C ILE A 188 6.63 6.78 10.50
N THR A 189 6.05 7.97 10.37
CA THR A 189 6.28 8.83 9.20
C THR A 189 6.88 10.16 9.62
N LEU A 190 7.72 10.73 8.73
CA LEU A 190 8.22 12.09 8.86
C LEU A 190 7.52 12.98 7.82
N GLY A 191 6.67 13.90 8.30
CA GLY A 191 6.04 14.91 7.48
C GLY A 191 5.04 14.35 6.45
N THR A 192 4.27 13.31 6.78
CA THR A 192 3.25 12.78 5.86
C THR A 192 2.19 13.84 5.53
N ILE A 193 1.71 13.82 4.29
CA ILE A 193 0.59 14.67 3.84
C ILE A 193 -0.78 14.03 4.04
N SER A 194 -0.84 12.81 4.59
CA SER A 194 -2.11 12.14 4.92
C SER A 194 -2.88 12.96 5.94
N LYS A 195 -4.19 13.05 5.76
CA LYS A 195 -5.07 13.83 6.65
C LYS A 195 -5.52 13.01 7.85
N ASP A 196 -5.91 11.78 7.59
CA ASP A 196 -6.37 10.83 8.62
C ASP A 196 -5.21 9.91 8.96
N ILE A 197 -4.54 10.21 10.09
CA ILE A 197 -3.32 9.51 10.51
C ILE A 197 -3.67 8.57 11.66
N TYR A 198 -3.45 7.27 11.43
CA TYR A 198 -3.68 6.18 12.39
C TYR A 198 -2.36 5.52 12.82
N TRP A 199 -1.24 6.25 12.72
CA TRP A 199 0.12 5.84 13.08
C TRP A 199 0.90 7.03 13.62
N GLU A 200 2.14 6.83 14.04
CA GLU A 200 3.00 7.92 14.49
C GLU A 200 3.46 8.77 13.30
N ASN A 201 3.25 10.09 13.40
CA ASN A 201 3.78 11.05 12.44
C ASN A 201 4.54 12.13 13.17
N ILE A 202 5.83 12.25 12.85
CA ILE A 202 6.72 13.28 13.39
C ILE A 202 6.90 14.41 12.39
N THR A 203 7.20 15.59 12.87
CA THR A 203 7.49 16.79 12.07
C THR A 203 8.98 17.13 12.04
N GLU A 204 9.71 16.66 13.07
CA GLU A 204 11.14 16.88 13.22
C GLU A 204 11.88 15.54 13.35
N PRO A 205 13.00 15.34 12.65
CA PRO A 205 13.76 14.09 12.68
C PRO A 205 14.16 13.64 14.09
N GLY A 206 14.53 14.60 14.97
CA GLY A 206 14.93 14.32 16.35
C GLY A 206 13.83 13.68 17.24
N GLN A 207 12.58 13.65 16.77
CA GLN A 207 11.48 12.97 17.47
C GLN A 207 11.44 11.45 17.19
N LEU A 208 12.28 10.95 16.27
CA LEU A 208 12.17 9.58 15.73
C LEU A 208 12.24 8.50 16.82
N ILE A 209 13.16 8.60 17.76
CA ILE A 209 13.36 7.58 18.80
C ILE A 209 12.16 7.54 19.75
N ALA A 210 11.67 8.72 20.18
CA ALA A 210 10.49 8.78 21.04
C ALA A 210 9.23 8.25 20.34
N ALA A 211 9.06 8.57 19.05
CA ALA A 211 7.95 8.06 18.25
C ALA A 211 8.05 6.54 18.03
N TYR A 212 9.25 6.00 17.88
CA TYR A 212 9.47 4.56 17.79
C TYR A 212 9.04 3.84 19.06
N ASP A 213 9.44 4.32 20.23
CA ASP A 213 9.07 3.74 21.52
C ASP A 213 7.55 3.82 21.74
N HIS A 214 6.95 4.97 21.43
CA HIS A 214 5.50 5.19 21.54
C HIS A 214 4.70 4.26 20.61
N ALA A 215 5.10 4.14 19.35
CA ALA A 215 4.45 3.26 18.38
C ALA A 215 4.41 1.79 18.80
N LEU A 216 5.39 1.35 19.60
CA LEU A 216 5.48 -0.03 20.07
C LEU A 216 4.67 -0.31 21.34
N THR A 217 4.58 0.65 22.24
CA THR A 217 4.12 0.41 23.63
C THR A 217 2.81 1.14 23.99
N ASP A 218 2.48 2.22 23.30
CA ASP A 218 1.30 3.00 23.63
C ASP A 218 0.00 2.29 23.20
N PRO A 219 -0.97 2.10 24.12
CA PRO A 219 -2.22 1.41 23.83
C PRO A 219 -3.07 2.10 22.75
N GLU A 220 -3.04 3.45 22.69
CA GLU A 220 -3.79 4.19 21.67
C GLU A 220 -3.18 4.01 20.28
N ALA A 221 -1.86 4.02 20.16
CA ALA A 221 -1.15 3.73 18.92
C ALA A 221 -1.45 2.31 18.42
N ILE A 222 -1.49 1.32 19.33
CA ILE A 222 -1.87 -0.06 19.03
C ILE A 222 -3.33 -0.13 18.55
N ALA A 223 -4.26 0.53 19.25
CA ALA A 223 -5.67 0.54 18.89
C ALA A 223 -5.93 1.20 17.52
N LYS A 224 -5.27 2.32 17.22
CA LYS A 224 -5.32 2.99 15.90
C LYS A 224 -4.86 2.06 14.79
N ARG A 225 -3.77 1.34 15.00
CA ARG A 225 -3.25 0.36 14.03
C ARG A 225 -4.24 -0.78 13.81
N GLN A 226 -4.84 -1.32 14.88
CA GLN A 226 -5.86 -2.36 14.78
C GLN A 226 -7.08 -1.86 14.02
N TRP A 227 -7.50 -0.61 14.24
CA TRP A 227 -8.60 0.00 13.49
C TRP A 227 -8.34 -0.01 11.97
N ILE A 228 -7.10 0.25 11.52
CA ILE A 228 -6.75 0.15 10.10
C ILE A 228 -6.91 -1.29 9.59
N VAL A 229 -6.44 -2.28 10.34
CA VAL A 229 -6.61 -3.70 9.97
C VAL A 229 -8.09 -4.03 9.79
N ASP A 230 -8.91 -3.67 10.77
CA ASP A 230 -10.35 -4.02 10.79
C ASP A 230 -11.18 -3.29 9.73
N ASN A 231 -10.76 -2.09 9.32
CA ASN A 231 -11.56 -1.23 8.45
C ASN A 231 -11.02 -1.11 7.01
N TYR A 232 -9.71 -1.21 6.80
CA TYR A 232 -9.13 -1.08 5.46
C TYR A 232 -9.11 -2.39 4.70
N ASP A 233 -8.67 -3.49 5.34
CA ASP A 233 -8.70 -4.83 4.73
C ASP A 233 -8.51 -5.93 5.79
N PRO A 234 -9.58 -6.44 6.39
CA PRO A 234 -9.49 -7.49 7.41
C PRO A 234 -9.25 -8.90 6.84
N TYR A 235 -9.03 -9.02 5.53
CA TYR A 235 -9.07 -10.29 4.80
C TYR A 235 -7.70 -10.93 4.58
N LEU A 236 -6.92 -11.13 5.65
CA LEU A 236 -5.67 -11.91 5.59
C LEU A 236 -5.96 -13.42 5.79
N ASP A 237 -6.97 -13.96 5.13
CA ASP A 237 -7.46 -15.33 5.29
C ASP A 237 -7.10 -16.29 4.14
N GLY A 238 -6.55 -15.76 3.05
CA GLY A 238 -6.18 -16.55 1.87
C GLY A 238 -7.33 -16.84 0.92
N ASN A 239 -8.48 -16.17 1.07
CA ASN A 239 -9.69 -16.45 0.29
C ASN A 239 -10.21 -15.23 -0.50
N VAL A 240 -9.41 -14.19 -0.64
CA VAL A 240 -9.80 -12.94 -1.35
C VAL A 240 -10.09 -13.22 -2.81
N CYS A 241 -9.19 -13.94 -3.50
CA CYS A 241 -9.39 -14.28 -4.92
C CYS A 241 -10.61 -15.16 -5.13
N GLN A 242 -10.89 -16.11 -4.22
CA GLN A 242 -12.09 -16.94 -4.29
C GLN A 242 -13.34 -16.09 -4.11
N ARG A 243 -13.40 -15.19 -3.11
CA ARG A 243 -14.53 -14.25 -2.93
C ARG A 243 -14.77 -13.39 -4.17
N MET A 244 -13.71 -12.96 -4.85
CA MET A 244 -13.84 -12.19 -6.10
C MET A 244 -14.44 -13.03 -7.22
N LEU A 245 -14.04 -14.29 -7.38
CA LEU A 245 -14.61 -15.19 -8.38
C LEU A 245 -16.08 -15.47 -8.09
N ASP A 246 -16.40 -15.85 -6.87
CA ASP A 246 -17.77 -16.11 -6.42
C ASP A 246 -18.67 -14.89 -6.62
N GLY A 247 -18.17 -13.71 -6.29
CA GLY A 247 -18.86 -12.44 -6.48
C GLY A 247 -19.10 -12.08 -7.95
N ALA A 248 -18.14 -12.39 -8.83
CA ALA A 248 -18.31 -12.21 -10.27
C ALA A 248 -19.36 -13.17 -10.86
N GLU A 249 -19.35 -14.43 -10.44
CA GLU A 249 -20.32 -15.45 -10.85
C GLU A 249 -21.72 -15.11 -10.34
N ASP A 250 -21.84 -14.68 -9.07
CA ASP A 250 -23.11 -14.25 -8.48
C ASP A 250 -23.69 -13.05 -9.22
N TYR A 251 -22.85 -12.06 -9.56
CA TYR A 251 -23.29 -10.92 -10.37
C TYR A 251 -23.86 -11.38 -11.71
N ILE A 252 -23.17 -12.28 -12.43
CA ILE A 252 -23.62 -12.81 -13.72
C ILE A 252 -24.93 -13.59 -13.55
N ARG A 253 -25.06 -14.37 -12.49
CA ARG A 253 -26.28 -15.15 -12.21
C ARG A 253 -27.49 -14.24 -11.97
N ARG A 254 -27.34 -13.14 -11.23
CA ARG A 254 -28.42 -12.20 -10.89
C ARG A 254 -28.80 -11.25 -12.05
N HIS A 255 -27.82 -10.78 -12.81
CA HIS A 255 -28.02 -9.71 -13.79
C HIS A 255 -27.75 -10.11 -15.23
N GLY A 256 -27.10 -11.26 -15.45
CA GLY A 256 -26.55 -11.60 -16.75
C GLY A 256 -25.39 -10.69 -17.16
N VAL A 257 -24.97 -10.82 -18.42
CA VAL A 257 -23.95 -9.92 -18.98
C VAL A 257 -24.63 -8.65 -19.51
N PRO A 258 -24.27 -7.45 -19.01
CA PRO A 258 -24.92 -6.22 -19.43
C PRO A 258 -24.72 -5.92 -20.92
N LYS A 259 -25.84 -5.85 -21.65
CA LYS A 259 -25.85 -5.50 -23.09
C LYS A 259 -25.70 -4.00 -23.34
N LYS A 260 -26.14 -3.17 -22.39
CA LYS A 260 -26.09 -1.70 -22.46
C LYS A 260 -25.65 -1.15 -21.11
N ARG A 261 -24.85 -0.07 -21.15
CA ARG A 261 -24.41 0.69 -19.96
C ARG A 261 -24.70 2.17 -20.15
N LYS A 262 -24.81 2.92 -19.05
CA LYS A 262 -24.90 4.38 -19.13
C LYS A 262 -23.67 4.93 -19.86
N LEU A 263 -23.92 5.69 -20.92
CA LEU A 263 -22.88 6.19 -21.79
C LEU A 263 -22.32 7.51 -21.24
N ASN A 264 -21.04 7.53 -20.99
CA ASN A 264 -20.26 8.77 -20.79
C ASN A 264 -19.54 9.09 -22.11
N LEU A 265 -20.05 10.09 -22.84
CA LEU A 265 -19.55 10.46 -24.18
C LEU A 265 -18.09 10.88 -24.17
N TRP A 266 -17.66 11.64 -23.15
CA TRP A 266 -16.27 12.05 -22.99
C TRP A 266 -15.34 10.86 -22.84
N ARG A 267 -15.71 9.91 -22.00
CA ARG A 267 -14.91 8.70 -21.80
C ARG A 267 -14.92 7.78 -23.00
N LYS A 268 -16.04 7.69 -23.71
CA LYS A 268 -16.10 6.98 -25.00
C LYS A 268 -15.14 7.60 -26.00
N TYR A 269 -15.15 8.92 -26.13
CA TYR A 269 -14.22 9.66 -26.99
C TYR A 269 -12.76 9.37 -26.60
N THR A 270 -12.42 9.50 -25.32
CA THR A 270 -11.07 9.24 -24.81
C THR A 270 -10.64 7.79 -25.05
N SER A 271 -11.54 6.83 -24.83
CA SER A 271 -11.29 5.42 -25.10
C SER A 271 -11.03 5.16 -26.59
N ILE A 272 -11.81 5.75 -27.47
CA ILE A 272 -11.59 5.64 -28.93
C ILE A 272 -10.24 6.26 -29.32
N LYS A 273 -9.89 7.41 -28.76
CA LYS A 273 -8.62 8.09 -29.02
C LYS A 273 -7.43 7.22 -28.58
N THR A 274 -7.57 6.50 -27.46
CA THR A 274 -6.49 5.70 -26.89
C THR A 274 -6.36 4.32 -27.55
N PHE A 275 -7.48 3.65 -27.82
CA PHE A 275 -7.51 2.24 -28.27
C PHE A 275 -8.00 2.04 -29.71
N GLY A 276 -8.42 3.13 -30.38
CA GLY A 276 -9.01 3.05 -31.70
C GLY A 276 -10.50 2.65 -31.70
N ARG A 277 -11.07 2.56 -32.89
CA ARG A 277 -12.44 2.06 -33.13
C ARG A 277 -12.41 0.57 -33.44
N ILE A 278 -13.50 -0.14 -33.06
CA ILE A 278 -13.69 -1.51 -33.56
C ILE A 278 -13.72 -1.44 -35.09
N LYS A 279 -12.83 -2.14 -35.74
CA LYS A 279 -13.00 -2.45 -37.16
C LYS A 279 -14.13 -3.47 -37.23
N LYS A 280 -15.26 -3.10 -37.85
CA LYS A 280 -16.27 -4.09 -38.22
C LYS A 280 -15.59 -4.99 -39.28
N GLY A 281 -15.32 -6.25 -38.88
CA GLY A 281 -15.01 -7.29 -39.82
C GLY A 281 -16.22 -7.63 -40.65
#